data_943e8b3c129aa383a9a97822ab0710e6
#
_entry.id   943e8b3c129aa383a9a97822ab0710e6
#
_cell.length_a   1.000
_cell.length_b   1.000
_cell.length_c   1.000
_cell.angle_alpha   90.00
_cell.angle_beta   90.00
_cell.angle_gamma   90.00
#
_symmetry.space_group_name_H-M   'P 1'
#
loop_
_entity.id
_entity.type
_entity.pdbx_description
1 polymer ?
#
loop_
_entity_poly.entity_id
_entity_poly.type
_entity_poly.pdbx_seq_one_letter_code
_entity_poly.pdbx_strand_id
1 'polypeptide(L)'
;MADAAQSRPASLAVPGATLYYETKGKGPVLLMLQGGDGDANGTDALTEHLASRYTVLTYDRRGLSRSPIDDPAAQIDLSTHSQDASQLLGAVTGEPAFVFGASIGALLGLDLISRHPGQVRLLVAHEPPAPQLLAEPERRQATKEQQEVEDLYRSEGLAAAMRKFAVLAGIRLDDREADVAIPAPKPERLANLAFFLTHDAPAAHRYHLDMPAIHASAQRIVPAAGDNPQNQGFPRHCAQALAKALSRPLVAFPGGHNGFMLHPRAFAARLQEVLAESRIEAGPVSDSPAEPARDQHPGASSLPGERIEP
;
A
#
# COMPACT_ATOMS: atom_id res chain seq x y z
N MET A 1 -32.62 -1.55 0.05
CA MET A 1 -31.41 -1.75 0.85
C MET A 1 -30.38 -2.34 -0.10
N ALA A 2 -29.28 -1.66 -0.36
CA ALA A 2 -28.20 -2.24 -1.18
C ALA A 2 -27.65 -3.45 -0.41
N ASP A 3 -27.57 -4.59 -1.11
CA ASP A 3 -26.98 -5.82 -0.61
C ASP A 3 -25.54 -5.49 -0.14
N ALA A 4 -25.31 -5.53 1.18
CA ALA A 4 -24.01 -5.25 1.75
C ALA A 4 -23.04 -6.29 1.15
N ALA A 5 -22.12 -5.85 0.32
CA ALA A 5 -21.17 -6.74 -0.34
C ALA A 5 -20.41 -7.55 0.72
N GLN A 6 -20.66 -8.86 0.75
CA GLN A 6 -20.08 -9.75 1.74
C GLN A 6 -18.58 -9.90 1.49
N SER A 7 -17.76 -9.80 2.54
CA SER A 7 -16.31 -10.06 2.46
C SER A 7 -16.08 -11.53 2.06
N ARG A 8 -15.07 -11.76 1.21
CA ARG A 8 -14.65 -13.10 0.74
C ARG A 8 -13.24 -13.35 1.23
N PRO A 9 -13.09 -14.07 2.34
CA PRO A 9 -11.79 -14.45 2.86
C PRO A 9 -11.13 -15.53 2.00
N ALA A 10 -9.82 -15.45 1.88
CA ALA A 10 -8.99 -16.45 1.22
C ALA A 10 -7.57 -16.44 1.80
N SER A 11 -6.76 -17.40 1.35
CA SER A 11 -5.34 -17.46 1.73
C SER A 11 -4.47 -17.70 0.51
N LEU A 12 -3.27 -17.15 0.52
CA LEU A 12 -2.26 -17.30 -0.53
C LEU A 12 -0.96 -17.77 0.09
N ALA A 13 -0.46 -18.92 -0.34
CA ALA A 13 0.89 -19.35 0.00
C ALA A 13 1.91 -18.51 -0.78
N VAL A 14 2.87 -17.94 -0.05
CA VAL A 14 3.99 -17.18 -0.58
C VAL A 14 5.29 -17.71 0.01
N PRO A 15 6.48 -17.44 -0.54
CA PRO A 15 7.72 -17.90 0.05
C PRO A 15 7.86 -17.45 1.52
N GLY A 16 7.92 -18.42 2.43
CA GLY A 16 8.12 -18.22 3.87
C GLY A 16 6.90 -17.75 4.67
N ALA A 17 5.69 -17.74 4.07
CA ALA A 17 4.46 -17.38 4.78
C ALA A 17 3.19 -17.88 4.08
N THR A 18 2.06 -17.84 4.79
CA THR A 18 0.73 -17.94 4.21
C THR A 18 -0.02 -16.67 4.53
N LEU A 19 -0.43 -15.92 3.49
CA LEU A 19 -1.12 -14.66 3.65
C LEU A 19 -2.62 -14.87 3.70
N TYR A 20 -3.27 -14.35 4.73
CA TYR A 20 -4.71 -14.20 4.76
C TYR A 20 -5.10 -12.88 4.07
N TYR A 21 -6.11 -12.92 3.20
CA TYR A 21 -6.65 -11.74 2.55
C TYR A 21 -8.16 -11.81 2.37
N GLU A 22 -8.75 -10.66 2.16
CA GLU A 22 -10.19 -10.50 1.90
C GLU A 22 -10.41 -9.59 0.70
N THR A 23 -11.46 -9.91 -0.07
CA THR A 23 -11.96 -9.02 -1.12
C THR A 23 -13.39 -8.64 -0.80
N LYS A 24 -13.72 -7.35 -0.93
CA LYS A 24 -15.06 -6.83 -0.70
C LYS A 24 -15.46 -5.86 -1.81
N GLY A 25 -16.70 -5.97 -2.29
CA GLY A 25 -17.23 -5.08 -3.32
C GLY A 25 -17.04 -5.57 -4.75
N LYS A 26 -17.22 -4.66 -5.69
CA LYS A 26 -17.11 -4.90 -7.15
C LYS A 26 -16.54 -3.68 -7.84
N GLY A 27 -15.78 -3.91 -8.90
CA GLY A 27 -15.12 -2.88 -9.71
C GLY A 27 -13.62 -3.08 -9.79
N PRO A 28 -12.85 -2.08 -10.23
CA PRO A 28 -11.39 -2.16 -10.26
C PRO A 28 -10.82 -2.47 -8.88
N VAL A 29 -9.73 -3.25 -8.84
CA VAL A 29 -9.09 -3.61 -7.56
C VAL A 29 -8.45 -2.38 -6.93
N LEU A 30 -8.69 -2.22 -5.62
CA LEU A 30 -8.03 -1.26 -4.74
C LEU A 30 -7.34 -2.02 -3.61
N LEU A 31 -6.02 -2.12 -3.67
CA LEU A 31 -5.21 -2.73 -2.62
C LEU A 31 -4.99 -1.74 -1.47
N MET A 32 -5.26 -2.19 -0.24
CA MET A 32 -5.04 -1.44 0.99
C MET A 32 -3.75 -1.91 1.67
N LEU A 33 -2.69 -1.11 1.59
CA LEU A 33 -1.44 -1.31 2.32
C LEU A 33 -1.49 -0.54 3.64
N GLN A 34 -1.79 -1.24 4.70
CA GLN A 34 -2.08 -0.63 6.01
C GLN A 34 -0.82 -0.24 6.79
N GLY A 35 -1.01 0.55 7.85
CA GLY A 35 0.03 0.97 8.78
C GLY A 35 0.68 -0.16 9.57
N GLY A 36 1.48 0.17 10.59
CA GLY A 36 2.34 -0.79 11.29
C GLY A 36 1.61 -1.97 11.92
N ASP A 37 0.51 -1.73 12.63
CA ASP A 37 -0.28 -2.75 13.34
C ASP A 37 -1.46 -3.30 12.52
N GLY A 38 -1.58 -2.85 11.26
CA GLY A 38 -2.75 -3.12 10.43
C GLY A 38 -2.81 -4.54 9.90
N ASP A 39 -3.92 -5.21 10.17
CA ASP A 39 -4.37 -6.40 9.50
C ASP A 39 -5.58 -6.08 8.58
N ALA A 40 -6.17 -7.06 7.93
CA ALA A 40 -7.28 -6.85 7.01
C ALA A 40 -8.44 -6.06 7.65
N ASN A 41 -8.66 -6.19 8.96
CA ASN A 41 -9.74 -5.52 9.68
C ASN A 41 -9.42 -4.04 10.02
N GLY A 42 -8.16 -3.65 9.97
CA GLY A 42 -7.73 -2.30 10.36
C GLY A 42 -8.34 -1.17 9.54
N THR A 43 -8.92 -1.48 8.38
CA THR A 43 -9.59 -0.53 7.48
C THR A 43 -11.03 -0.88 7.17
N ASP A 44 -11.70 -1.71 8.00
CA ASP A 44 -13.09 -2.16 7.75
C ASP A 44 -14.05 -1.00 7.51
N ALA A 45 -14.05 0.01 8.38
CA ALA A 45 -14.93 1.17 8.26
C ALA A 45 -14.69 1.94 6.94
N LEU A 46 -13.43 2.09 6.52
CA LEU A 46 -13.07 2.70 5.24
C LEU A 46 -13.52 1.83 4.06
N THR A 47 -13.30 0.52 4.16
CA THR A 47 -13.65 -0.48 3.14
C THR A 47 -15.16 -0.49 2.84
N GLU A 48 -16.01 -0.34 3.87
CA GLU A 48 -17.48 -0.26 3.70
C GLU A 48 -17.88 0.87 2.73
N HIS A 49 -17.24 2.02 2.84
CA HIS A 49 -17.53 3.17 1.97
C HIS A 49 -16.95 3.04 0.55
N LEU A 50 -15.91 2.21 0.36
CA LEU A 50 -15.23 2.03 -0.93
C LEU A 50 -15.80 0.87 -1.75
N ALA A 51 -16.38 -0.16 -1.10
CA ALA A 51 -16.81 -1.41 -1.73
C ALA A 51 -17.93 -1.24 -2.77
N SER A 52 -18.64 -0.10 -2.76
CA SER A 52 -19.66 0.20 -3.78
C SER A 52 -19.07 0.49 -5.17
N ARG A 53 -17.79 0.87 -5.25
CA ARG A 53 -17.11 1.30 -6.49
C ARG A 53 -15.85 0.50 -6.83
N TYR A 54 -15.28 -0.20 -5.84
CA TYR A 54 -14.03 -0.94 -5.96
C TYR A 54 -14.18 -2.35 -5.41
N THR A 55 -13.40 -3.28 -5.96
CA THR A 55 -13.05 -4.52 -5.27
C THR A 55 -11.92 -4.19 -4.32
N VAL A 56 -12.24 -3.93 -3.05
CA VAL A 56 -11.25 -3.59 -2.03
C VAL A 56 -10.55 -4.87 -1.59
N LEU A 57 -9.23 -4.91 -1.74
CA LEU A 57 -8.36 -6.01 -1.32
C LEU A 57 -7.63 -5.59 -0.05
N THR A 58 -7.94 -6.24 1.06
CA THR A 58 -7.26 -6.10 2.35
C THR A 58 -6.56 -7.39 2.72
N TYR A 59 -5.49 -7.36 3.50
CA TYR A 59 -4.78 -8.56 3.92
C TYR A 59 -4.07 -8.34 5.26
N ASP A 60 -3.81 -9.43 5.95
CA ASP A 60 -2.89 -9.43 7.07
C ASP A 60 -1.47 -9.55 6.51
N ARG A 61 -0.57 -8.57 6.79
CA ARG A 61 0.83 -8.73 6.39
C ARG A 61 1.42 -9.96 7.06
N ARG A 62 2.46 -10.54 6.43
CA ARG A 62 3.17 -11.69 7.03
C ARG A 62 3.57 -11.39 8.47
N GLY A 63 3.37 -12.34 9.37
CA GLY A 63 3.62 -12.21 10.79
C GLY A 63 2.51 -11.53 11.59
N LEU A 64 1.49 -10.94 10.94
CA LEU A 64 0.36 -10.33 11.63
C LEU A 64 -0.87 -11.23 11.61
N SER A 65 -1.61 -11.24 12.71
CA SER A 65 -2.94 -11.88 12.86
C SER A 65 -3.03 -13.29 12.24
N ARG A 66 -3.66 -13.41 11.07
CA ARG A 66 -3.96 -14.71 10.40
C ARG A 66 -2.92 -15.10 9.35
N SER A 67 -1.83 -14.34 9.21
CA SER A 67 -0.77 -14.59 8.23
C SER A 67 0.51 -15.12 8.88
N PRO A 68 0.56 -16.41 9.25
CA PRO A 68 1.74 -16.99 9.89
C PRO A 68 2.95 -16.97 8.97
N ILE A 69 4.13 -16.83 9.59
CA ILE A 69 5.44 -17.01 8.94
C ILE A 69 5.99 -18.39 9.26
N ASP A 70 6.69 -19.00 8.31
CA ASP A 70 7.20 -20.36 8.45
C ASP A 70 8.36 -20.45 9.46
N ASP A 71 9.22 -19.42 9.47
CA ASP A 71 10.35 -19.29 10.40
C ASP A 71 10.25 -17.97 11.17
N PRO A 72 9.89 -18.01 12.47
CA PRO A 72 9.82 -16.80 13.31
C PRO A 72 11.16 -16.07 13.48
N ALA A 73 12.29 -16.72 13.20
CA ALA A 73 13.62 -16.11 13.27
C ALA A 73 14.07 -15.48 11.94
N ALA A 74 13.30 -15.67 10.85
CA ALA A 74 13.63 -15.10 9.55
C ALA A 74 13.65 -13.57 9.60
N GLN A 75 14.69 -12.98 9.02
CA GLN A 75 14.72 -11.54 8.80
C GLN A 75 13.72 -11.19 7.70
N ILE A 76 12.85 -10.23 7.99
CA ILE A 76 11.86 -9.71 7.05
C ILE A 76 12.31 -8.32 6.63
N ASP A 77 12.52 -8.15 5.33
CA ASP A 77 12.84 -6.86 4.74
C ASP A 77 11.58 -6.21 4.13
N LEU A 78 11.60 -4.90 3.95
CA LEU A 78 10.49 -4.17 3.36
C LEU A 78 10.14 -4.69 1.96
N SER A 79 11.14 -5.06 1.17
CA SER A 79 10.97 -5.65 -0.15
C SER A 79 10.26 -7.01 -0.14
N THR A 80 10.34 -7.77 0.95
CA THR A 80 9.58 -9.01 1.12
C THR A 80 8.08 -8.72 1.21
N HIS A 81 7.69 -7.71 1.97
CA HIS A 81 6.28 -7.28 2.06
C HIS A 81 5.74 -6.75 0.72
N SER A 82 6.54 -5.99 -0.05
CA SER A 82 6.10 -5.51 -1.36
C SER A 82 6.00 -6.64 -2.38
N GLN A 83 6.86 -7.66 -2.29
CA GLN A 83 6.75 -8.88 -3.10
C GLN A 83 5.48 -9.66 -2.76
N ASP A 84 5.08 -9.75 -1.48
CA ASP A 84 3.81 -10.33 -1.06
C ASP A 84 2.63 -9.58 -1.68
N ALA A 85 2.64 -8.25 -1.62
CA ALA A 85 1.62 -7.42 -2.22
C ALA A 85 1.52 -7.64 -3.74
N SER A 86 2.66 -7.79 -4.42
CA SER A 86 2.73 -8.14 -5.85
C SER A 86 2.11 -9.51 -6.14
N GLN A 87 2.38 -10.52 -5.32
CA GLN A 87 1.80 -11.86 -5.47
C GLN A 87 0.29 -11.87 -5.21
N LEU A 88 -0.17 -11.11 -4.19
CA LEU A 88 -1.60 -10.93 -3.92
C LEU A 88 -2.31 -10.27 -5.09
N LEU A 89 -1.76 -9.22 -5.68
CA LEU A 89 -2.32 -8.58 -6.86
C LEU A 89 -2.41 -9.58 -8.02
N GLY A 90 -1.34 -10.33 -8.30
CA GLY A 90 -1.34 -11.35 -9.35
C GLY A 90 -2.35 -12.47 -9.13
N ALA A 91 -2.70 -12.80 -7.88
CA ALA A 91 -3.72 -13.80 -7.54
C ALA A 91 -5.17 -13.28 -7.69
N VAL A 92 -5.37 -11.95 -7.54
CA VAL A 92 -6.71 -11.34 -7.50
C VAL A 92 -7.10 -10.69 -8.83
N THR A 93 -6.13 -10.14 -9.58
CA THR A 93 -6.40 -9.40 -10.83
C THR A 93 -5.29 -9.55 -11.85
N GLY A 94 -5.65 -9.58 -13.13
CA GLY A 94 -4.72 -9.44 -14.25
C GLY A 94 -4.50 -7.98 -14.69
N GLU A 95 -5.27 -7.04 -14.14
CA GLU A 95 -5.22 -5.63 -14.50
C GLU A 95 -4.43 -4.81 -13.46
N PRO A 96 -3.81 -3.69 -13.86
CA PRO A 96 -3.18 -2.79 -12.91
C PRO A 96 -4.17 -2.26 -11.87
N ALA A 97 -3.83 -2.39 -10.59
CA ALA A 97 -4.67 -2.02 -9.46
C ALA A 97 -4.42 -0.60 -8.97
N PHE A 98 -5.43 0.00 -8.34
CA PHE A 98 -5.22 1.13 -7.46
C PHE A 98 -4.60 0.65 -6.15
N VAL A 99 -3.74 1.45 -5.56
CA VAL A 99 -3.07 1.16 -4.29
C VAL A 99 -3.22 2.36 -3.37
N PHE A 100 -3.73 2.13 -2.17
CA PHE A 100 -3.66 3.08 -1.06
C PHE A 100 -2.68 2.54 -0.02
N GLY A 101 -1.66 3.31 0.31
CA GLY A 101 -0.70 2.98 1.35
C GLY A 101 -0.67 4.03 2.44
N ALA A 102 -0.76 3.63 3.71
CA ALA A 102 -0.67 4.50 4.87
C ALA A 102 0.57 4.20 5.71
N SER A 103 1.33 5.21 6.11
CA SER A 103 2.52 5.05 6.94
C SER A 103 3.53 4.07 6.30
N ILE A 104 3.95 3.00 7.01
CA ILE A 104 4.79 1.93 6.43
C ILE A 104 4.15 1.32 5.18
N GLY A 105 2.83 1.23 5.09
CA GLY A 105 2.12 0.80 3.89
C GLY A 105 2.36 1.71 2.70
N ALA A 106 2.61 3.01 2.92
CA ALA A 106 3.01 3.92 1.86
C ALA A 106 4.45 3.65 1.37
N LEU A 107 5.37 3.28 2.26
CA LEU A 107 6.71 2.79 1.85
C LEU A 107 6.61 1.50 1.03
N LEU A 108 5.74 0.56 1.46
CA LEU A 108 5.47 -0.67 0.71
C LEU A 108 4.92 -0.38 -0.68
N GLY A 109 4.01 0.58 -0.78
CA GLY A 109 3.46 1.03 -2.06
C GLY A 109 4.51 1.65 -2.98
N LEU A 110 5.42 2.45 -2.43
CA LEU A 110 6.54 3.04 -3.16
C LEU A 110 7.53 1.96 -3.65
N ASP A 111 7.84 0.95 -2.83
CA ASP A 111 8.66 -0.19 -3.25
C ASP A 111 7.94 -1.06 -4.29
N LEU A 112 6.64 -1.29 -4.11
CA LEU A 112 5.81 -2.06 -5.05
C LEU A 112 5.80 -1.40 -6.44
N ILE A 113 5.53 -0.10 -6.54
CA ILE A 113 5.48 0.59 -7.84
C ILE A 113 6.88 0.69 -8.47
N SER A 114 7.94 0.72 -7.66
CA SER A 114 9.32 0.73 -8.15
C SER A 114 9.71 -0.61 -8.79
N ARG A 115 9.33 -1.73 -8.17
CA ARG A 115 9.68 -3.09 -8.62
C ARG A 115 8.70 -3.66 -9.63
N HIS A 116 7.42 -3.36 -9.48
CA HIS A 116 6.31 -3.92 -10.26
C HIS A 116 5.42 -2.81 -10.86
N PRO A 117 6.01 -1.86 -11.65
CA PRO A 117 5.24 -0.71 -12.14
C PRO A 117 4.04 -1.09 -13.02
N GLY A 118 4.07 -2.26 -13.68
CA GLY A 118 2.95 -2.77 -14.48
C GLY A 118 1.72 -3.18 -13.66
N GLN A 119 1.86 -3.44 -12.37
CA GLN A 119 0.75 -3.85 -11.51
C GLN A 119 0.04 -2.67 -10.81
N VAL A 120 0.63 -1.48 -10.81
CA VAL A 120 0.09 -0.31 -10.10
C VAL A 120 -0.44 0.71 -11.10
N ARG A 121 -1.74 0.94 -11.09
CA ARG A 121 -2.41 1.97 -11.87
C ARG A 121 -2.16 3.36 -11.29
N LEU A 122 -2.38 3.51 -9.99
CA LEU A 122 -2.13 4.72 -9.22
C LEU A 122 -1.84 4.32 -7.77
N LEU A 123 -0.84 4.94 -7.17
CA LEU A 123 -0.51 4.82 -5.75
C LEU A 123 -0.87 6.14 -5.04
N VAL A 124 -1.70 6.07 -4.01
CA VAL A 124 -1.85 7.15 -3.02
C VAL A 124 -0.94 6.80 -1.83
N ALA A 125 0.15 7.56 -1.66
CA ALA A 125 1.15 7.36 -0.61
C ALA A 125 0.91 8.34 0.53
N HIS A 126 0.17 7.90 1.57
CA HIS A 126 -0.22 8.73 2.70
C HIS A 126 0.83 8.65 3.81
N GLU A 127 1.53 9.76 4.02
CA GLU A 127 2.51 9.97 5.09
C GLU A 127 3.55 8.84 5.24
N PRO A 128 4.34 8.53 4.20
CA PRO A 128 5.39 7.52 4.27
C PRO A 128 6.48 7.94 5.27
N PRO A 129 6.88 7.09 6.23
CA PRO A 129 7.94 7.41 7.19
C PRO A 129 9.34 7.22 6.54
N ALA A 130 9.70 8.12 5.62
CA ALA A 130 10.91 8.10 4.80
C ALA A 130 11.88 9.26 5.13
N PRO A 131 12.60 9.22 6.27
CA PRO A 131 13.49 10.32 6.68
C PRO A 131 14.54 10.69 5.64
N GLN A 132 14.95 9.75 4.77
CA GLN A 132 15.90 10.02 3.69
C GLN A 132 15.44 11.09 2.69
N LEU A 133 14.14 11.40 2.65
CA LEU A 133 13.59 12.50 1.83
C LEU A 133 13.77 13.87 2.48
N LEU A 134 14.01 13.91 3.79
CA LEU A 134 14.15 15.15 4.56
C LEU A 134 15.55 15.75 4.40
N ALA A 135 15.65 17.08 4.51
CA ALA A 135 16.91 17.76 4.59
C ALA A 135 17.51 17.65 6.01
N GLU A 136 18.80 17.89 6.15
CA GLU A 136 19.44 18.04 7.44
C GLU A 136 19.11 19.43 8.05
N PRO A 137 18.90 19.57 9.37
CA PRO A 137 19.07 18.54 10.42
C PRO A 137 17.82 17.68 10.69
N GLU A 138 16.71 17.90 10.01
CA GLU A 138 15.42 17.26 10.27
C GLU A 138 15.52 15.73 10.06
N ARG A 139 16.25 15.29 9.04
CA ARG A 139 16.49 13.87 8.78
C ARG A 139 17.14 13.18 9.98
N ARG A 140 18.22 13.78 10.53
CA ARG A 140 18.89 13.21 11.72
C ARG A 140 17.97 13.14 12.93
N GLN A 141 17.14 14.16 13.13
CA GLN A 141 16.18 14.19 14.23
C GLN A 141 15.15 13.08 14.08
N ALA A 142 14.52 12.94 12.91
CA ALA A 142 13.55 11.89 12.64
C ALA A 142 14.14 10.48 12.83
N THR A 143 15.33 10.23 12.29
CA THR A 143 16.04 8.95 12.46
C THR A 143 16.34 8.65 13.92
N LYS A 144 16.81 9.65 14.68
CA LYS A 144 17.07 9.50 16.12
C LYS A 144 15.79 9.16 16.89
N GLU A 145 14.70 9.87 16.62
CA GLU A 145 13.41 9.63 17.29
C GLU A 145 12.82 8.27 16.97
N GLN A 146 12.99 7.78 15.75
CA GLN A 146 12.62 6.41 15.39
C GLN A 146 13.44 5.40 16.20
N GLN A 147 14.76 5.60 16.31
CA GLN A 147 15.62 4.74 17.14
C GLN A 147 15.21 4.76 18.61
N GLU A 148 14.83 5.92 19.15
CA GLU A 148 14.33 6.05 20.51
C GLU A 148 13.07 5.21 20.76
N VAL A 149 12.17 5.07 19.79
CA VAL A 149 11.00 4.18 19.90
C VAL A 149 11.41 2.72 20.03
N GLU A 150 12.39 2.27 19.23
CA GLU A 150 12.91 0.90 19.31
C GLU A 150 13.64 0.65 20.66
N ASP A 151 14.41 1.63 21.13
CA ASP A 151 15.13 1.53 22.40
C ASP A 151 14.16 1.48 23.58
N LEU A 152 13.09 2.29 23.56
CA LEU A 152 12.02 2.25 24.56
C LEU A 152 11.28 0.90 24.54
N TYR A 153 11.05 0.34 23.35
CA TYR A 153 10.42 -0.99 23.26
C TYR A 153 11.27 -2.06 23.96
N ARG A 154 12.59 -2.04 23.74
CA ARG A 154 13.52 -3.01 24.35
C ARG A 154 13.68 -2.81 25.87
N SER A 155 13.65 -1.57 26.35
CA SER A 155 13.93 -1.25 27.77
C SER A 155 12.67 -1.17 28.64
N GLU A 156 11.55 -0.64 28.12
CA GLU A 156 10.33 -0.33 28.87
C GLU A 156 9.07 -1.02 28.33
N GLY A 157 9.19 -1.69 27.19
CA GLY A 157 8.12 -2.47 26.59
C GLY A 157 7.15 -1.67 25.73
N LEU A 158 6.10 -2.38 25.25
CA LEU A 158 5.18 -1.94 24.21
C LEU A 158 4.48 -0.60 24.54
N ALA A 159 3.99 -0.44 25.74
CA ALA A 159 3.21 0.75 26.11
C ALA A 159 4.03 2.04 26.08
N ALA A 160 5.30 2.00 26.51
CA ALA A 160 6.20 3.15 26.49
C ALA A 160 6.55 3.52 25.03
N ALA A 161 6.94 2.53 24.23
CA ALA A 161 7.26 2.71 22.82
C ALA A 161 6.09 3.29 22.04
N MET A 162 4.87 2.77 22.23
CA MET A 162 3.69 3.26 21.51
C MET A 162 3.26 4.67 21.90
N ARG A 163 3.48 5.09 23.16
CA ARG A 163 3.27 6.50 23.54
C ARG A 163 4.24 7.43 22.80
N LYS A 164 5.52 7.06 22.72
CA LYS A 164 6.52 7.83 21.97
C LYS A 164 6.20 7.84 20.48
N PHE A 165 5.85 6.67 19.91
CA PHE A 165 5.48 6.53 18.51
C PHE A 165 4.27 7.40 18.14
N ALA A 166 3.23 7.46 18.98
CA ALA A 166 2.07 8.28 18.73
C ALA A 166 2.40 9.77 18.62
N VAL A 167 3.32 10.26 19.47
CA VAL A 167 3.82 11.65 19.39
C VAL A 167 4.63 11.85 18.11
N LEU A 168 5.55 10.94 17.80
CA LEU A 168 6.43 11.00 16.64
C LEU A 168 5.64 10.99 15.31
N ALA A 169 4.59 10.19 15.22
CA ALA A 169 3.73 10.10 14.05
C ALA A 169 2.63 11.18 14.02
N GLY A 170 2.48 11.99 15.07
CA GLY A 170 1.43 13.00 15.13
C GLY A 170 0.02 12.42 15.26
N ILE A 171 -0.12 11.25 15.89
CA ILE A 171 -1.42 10.56 16.04
C ILE A 171 -2.27 11.25 17.09
N ARG A 172 -3.47 11.64 16.70
CA ARG A 172 -4.46 12.29 17.56
C ARG A 172 -5.78 11.52 17.54
N LEU A 173 -6.07 10.82 18.63
CA LEU A 173 -7.27 10.01 18.75
C LEU A 173 -8.53 10.84 19.05
N ASP A 174 -8.39 12.08 19.47
CA ASP A 174 -9.48 13.03 19.68
C ASP A 174 -10.00 13.66 18.38
N ASP A 175 -9.20 13.65 17.30
CA ASP A 175 -9.55 14.11 15.96
C ASP A 175 -10.18 12.96 15.16
N ARG A 176 -11.52 12.82 15.28
CA ARG A 176 -12.27 11.74 14.64
C ARG A 176 -13.71 12.11 14.34
N GLU A 177 -14.33 11.40 13.41
CA GLU A 177 -15.77 11.46 13.19
C GLU A 177 -16.54 11.06 14.45
N ALA A 178 -17.68 11.72 14.70
CA ALA A 178 -18.41 11.62 15.98
C ALA A 178 -18.90 10.20 16.31
N ASP A 179 -19.15 9.38 15.28
CA ASP A 179 -19.63 8.00 15.40
C ASP A 179 -18.50 6.97 15.39
N VAL A 180 -17.23 7.39 15.27
CA VAL A 180 -16.10 6.49 15.32
C VAL A 180 -15.68 6.21 16.76
N ALA A 181 -15.87 4.97 17.19
CA ALA A 181 -15.40 4.49 18.49
C ALA A 181 -13.95 4.02 18.41
N ILE A 182 -13.20 4.22 19.49
CA ILE A 182 -11.85 3.67 19.66
C ILE A 182 -11.95 2.58 20.73
N PRO A 183 -12.11 1.31 20.33
CA PRO A 183 -12.16 0.23 21.30
C PRO A 183 -10.79 0.01 21.94
N ALA A 184 -10.80 -0.59 23.15
CA ALA A 184 -9.57 -1.07 23.75
C ALA A 184 -8.88 -2.07 22.80
N PRO A 185 -7.55 -2.03 22.69
CA PRO A 185 -6.83 -2.94 21.79
C PRO A 185 -7.03 -4.40 22.24
N LYS A 186 -7.39 -5.24 21.29
CA LYS A 186 -7.49 -6.69 21.47
C LYS A 186 -6.09 -7.32 21.58
N PRO A 187 -5.97 -8.53 22.17
CA PRO A 187 -4.69 -9.23 22.25
C PRO A 187 -3.97 -9.38 20.91
N GLU A 188 -4.71 -9.67 19.84
CA GLU A 188 -4.18 -9.81 18.48
C GLU A 188 -3.52 -8.50 18.01
N ARG A 189 -4.17 -7.36 18.25
CA ARG A 189 -3.60 -6.05 17.91
C ARG A 189 -2.34 -5.74 18.72
N LEU A 190 -2.31 -6.12 20.00
CA LEU A 190 -1.10 -5.96 20.81
C LEU A 190 0.06 -6.82 20.29
N ALA A 191 -0.23 -8.05 19.84
CA ALA A 191 0.74 -8.90 19.19
C ALA A 191 1.23 -8.31 17.86
N ASN A 192 0.34 -7.76 17.04
CA ASN A 192 0.70 -7.07 15.80
C ASN A 192 1.61 -5.87 16.06
N LEU A 193 1.32 -5.05 17.08
CA LEU A 193 2.16 -3.91 17.47
C LEU A 193 3.54 -4.37 17.94
N ALA A 194 3.62 -5.46 18.70
CA ALA A 194 4.89 -6.04 19.14
C ALA A 194 5.70 -6.55 17.94
N PHE A 195 5.06 -7.24 16.98
CA PHE A 195 5.69 -7.69 15.75
C PHE A 195 6.20 -6.50 14.91
N PHE A 196 5.38 -5.48 14.74
CA PHE A 196 5.75 -4.25 14.05
C PHE A 196 7.02 -3.62 14.63
N LEU A 197 7.08 -3.45 15.95
CA LEU A 197 8.26 -2.86 16.61
C LEU A 197 9.50 -3.76 16.59
N THR A 198 9.32 -5.08 16.49
CA THR A 198 10.42 -6.03 16.46
C THR A 198 10.99 -6.22 15.05
N HIS A 199 10.14 -6.23 14.03
CA HIS A 199 10.50 -6.61 12.66
C HIS A 199 10.32 -5.47 11.65
N ASP A 200 9.12 -4.90 11.54
CA ASP A 200 8.76 -4.01 10.45
C ASP A 200 9.37 -2.61 10.60
N ALA A 201 9.36 -2.03 11.81
CA ALA A 201 9.93 -0.71 12.05
C ALA A 201 11.45 -0.69 11.81
N PRO A 202 12.25 -1.64 12.33
CA PRO A 202 13.66 -1.76 11.98
C PRO A 202 13.91 -2.01 10.49
N ALA A 203 13.04 -2.77 9.80
CA ALA A 203 13.15 -2.99 8.36
C ALA A 203 12.91 -1.68 7.58
N ALA A 204 11.90 -0.90 7.98
CA ALA A 204 11.62 0.41 7.40
C ALA A 204 12.76 1.42 7.61
N HIS A 205 13.43 1.40 8.78
CA HIS A 205 14.59 2.24 9.05
C HIS A 205 15.78 1.93 8.13
N ARG A 206 16.02 0.67 7.83
CA ARG A 206 17.11 0.23 6.94
C ARG A 206 16.79 0.40 5.46
N TYR A 207 15.50 0.58 5.15
CA TYR A 207 15.06 0.66 3.76
C TYR A 207 15.43 1.98 3.10
N HIS A 208 15.89 1.91 1.85
CA HIS A 208 16.21 3.06 1.03
C HIS A 208 15.35 3.06 -0.24
N LEU A 209 14.66 4.17 -0.46
CA LEU A 209 13.83 4.37 -1.64
C LEU A 209 14.68 4.37 -2.93
N ASP A 210 14.26 3.60 -3.92
CA ASP A 210 14.79 3.70 -5.29
C ASP A 210 14.20 4.94 -5.98
N MET A 211 14.82 6.09 -5.71
CA MET A 211 14.33 7.36 -6.25
C MET A 211 14.31 7.42 -7.78
N PRO A 212 15.28 6.87 -8.53
CA PRO A 212 15.18 6.74 -9.98
C PRO A 212 13.91 6.02 -10.45
N ALA A 213 13.59 4.84 -9.89
CA ALA A 213 12.39 4.09 -10.25
C ALA A 213 11.10 4.82 -9.82
N ILE A 214 11.12 5.47 -8.65
CA ILE A 214 10.01 6.30 -8.16
C ILE A 214 9.77 7.49 -9.10
N HIS A 215 10.82 8.18 -9.54
CA HIS A 215 10.70 9.27 -10.52
C HIS A 215 10.13 8.80 -11.87
N ALA A 216 10.54 7.62 -12.35
CA ALA A 216 10.00 7.03 -13.57
C ALA A 216 8.48 6.76 -13.47
N SER A 217 7.96 6.60 -12.26
CA SER A 217 6.54 6.38 -11.97
C SER A 217 5.80 7.61 -11.40
N ALA A 218 6.42 8.79 -11.37
CA ALA A 218 5.95 9.98 -10.65
C ALA A 218 4.50 10.38 -10.99
N GLN A 219 4.07 10.23 -12.26
CA GLN A 219 2.71 10.56 -12.69
C GLN A 219 1.64 9.63 -12.08
N ARG A 220 2.03 8.48 -11.60
CA ARG A 220 1.16 7.48 -10.96
C ARG A 220 1.32 7.43 -9.44
N ILE A 221 2.00 8.40 -8.85
CA ILE A 221 2.17 8.54 -7.41
C ILE A 221 1.51 9.84 -6.96
N VAL A 222 0.60 9.72 -6.00
CA VAL A 222 -0.07 10.84 -5.33
C VAL A 222 0.50 10.94 -3.92
N PRO A 223 1.43 11.87 -3.66
CA PRO A 223 1.86 12.17 -2.30
C PRO A 223 0.68 12.74 -1.50
N ALA A 224 0.39 12.16 -0.33
CA ALA A 224 -0.78 12.52 0.46
C ALA A 224 -0.43 12.71 1.94
N ALA A 225 -1.16 13.61 2.61
CA ALA A 225 -1.03 13.81 4.05
C ALA A 225 -2.36 14.28 4.65
N GLY A 226 -2.51 14.08 5.96
CA GLY A 226 -3.66 14.58 6.71
C GLY A 226 -3.74 16.12 6.66
N ASP A 227 -4.95 16.68 6.68
CA ASP A 227 -5.21 18.12 6.64
C ASP A 227 -5.25 18.78 8.02
N ASN A 228 -5.22 17.98 9.11
CA ASN A 228 -5.20 18.52 10.45
C ASN A 228 -3.93 19.36 10.69
N PRO A 229 -4.05 20.67 10.95
CA PRO A 229 -2.89 21.57 11.13
C PRO A 229 -2.06 21.24 12.37
N GLN A 230 -2.60 20.49 13.32
CA GLN A 230 -1.89 20.03 14.52
C GLN A 230 -1.09 18.74 14.28
N ASN A 231 -1.26 18.10 13.13
CA ASN A 231 -0.42 16.98 12.72
C ASN A 231 0.96 17.49 12.28
N GLN A 232 1.93 17.45 13.19
CA GLN A 232 3.32 17.86 12.98
C GLN A 232 4.29 16.68 13.01
N GLY A 233 3.78 15.45 12.84
CA GLY A 233 4.60 14.25 12.80
C GLY A 233 5.55 14.24 11.58
N PHE A 234 6.75 13.69 11.76
CA PHE A 234 7.75 13.62 10.68
C PHE A 234 7.24 12.90 9.41
N PRO A 235 6.30 11.90 9.46
CA PRO A 235 5.77 11.28 8.24
C PRO A 235 5.04 12.28 7.32
N ARG A 236 4.36 13.29 7.90
CA ARG A 236 3.77 14.39 7.14
C ARG A 236 4.85 15.20 6.39
N HIS A 237 5.96 15.52 7.06
CA HIS A 237 7.09 16.22 6.42
C HIS A 237 7.73 15.36 5.33
N CYS A 238 7.81 14.04 5.53
CA CYS A 238 8.26 13.12 4.47
C CYS A 238 7.32 13.14 3.26
N ALA A 239 5.99 13.19 3.46
CA ALA A 239 5.04 13.31 2.36
C ALA A 239 5.20 14.63 1.59
N GLN A 240 5.45 15.76 2.29
CA GLN A 240 5.78 17.05 1.68
C GLN A 240 7.08 16.98 0.86
N ALA A 241 8.10 16.33 1.41
CA ALA A 241 9.37 16.13 0.72
C ALA A 241 9.23 15.23 -0.50
N LEU A 242 8.41 14.17 -0.42
CA LEU A 242 8.08 13.32 -1.57
C LEU A 242 7.38 14.12 -2.67
N ALA A 243 6.39 14.94 -2.31
CA ALA A 243 5.67 15.80 -3.25
C ALA A 243 6.63 16.74 -3.99
N LYS A 244 7.54 17.37 -3.25
CA LYS A 244 8.58 18.23 -3.81
C LYS A 244 9.53 17.46 -4.73
N ALA A 245 10.02 16.30 -4.29
CA ALA A 245 10.93 15.48 -5.07
C ALA A 245 10.31 15.05 -6.40
N LEU A 246 9.02 14.69 -6.41
CA LEU A 246 8.30 14.25 -7.60
C LEU A 246 7.73 15.42 -8.44
N SER A 247 7.87 16.67 -8.00
CA SER A 247 7.20 17.84 -8.61
C SER A 247 5.69 17.61 -8.77
N ARG A 248 5.07 16.97 -7.76
CA ARG A 248 3.63 16.69 -7.69
C ARG A 248 3.00 17.48 -6.54
N PRO A 249 1.72 17.85 -6.65
CA PRO A 249 1.01 18.46 -5.53
C PRO A 249 0.92 17.48 -4.35
N LEU A 250 1.03 17.99 -3.12
CA LEU A 250 0.63 17.25 -1.93
C LEU A 250 -0.89 17.27 -1.84
N VAL A 251 -1.51 16.10 -1.77
CA VAL A 251 -2.97 15.97 -1.66
C VAL A 251 -3.38 15.85 -0.20
N ALA A 252 -4.24 16.76 0.24
CA ALA A 252 -4.78 16.75 1.60
C ALA A 252 -5.91 15.72 1.75
N PHE A 253 -5.88 14.99 2.87
CA PHE A 253 -6.92 14.05 3.28
C PHE A 253 -7.45 14.39 4.67
N PRO A 254 -8.72 14.08 4.98
CA PRO A 254 -9.31 14.37 6.29
C PRO A 254 -8.54 13.77 7.46
N GLY A 255 -8.35 14.55 8.52
CA GLY A 255 -7.70 14.15 9.75
C GLY A 255 -6.17 14.22 9.73
N GLY A 256 -5.52 13.42 10.57
CA GLY A 256 -4.07 13.33 10.69
C GLY A 256 -3.51 12.03 10.15
N HIS A 257 -2.42 11.53 10.77
CA HIS A 257 -1.72 10.31 10.35
C HIS A 257 -2.64 9.09 10.23
N ASN A 258 -3.58 8.93 11.15
CA ASN A 258 -4.58 7.86 11.15
C ASN A 258 -5.95 8.31 10.61
N GLY A 259 -6.01 9.35 9.78
CA GLY A 259 -7.25 9.88 9.22
C GLY A 259 -8.11 8.82 8.53
N PHE A 260 -7.50 7.86 7.84
CA PHE A 260 -8.18 6.75 7.19
C PHE A 260 -8.98 5.82 8.15
N MET A 261 -8.59 5.78 9.44
CA MET A 261 -9.30 5.05 10.50
C MET A 261 -10.27 5.94 11.29
N LEU A 262 -9.90 7.21 11.49
CA LEU A 262 -10.60 8.14 12.39
C LEU A 262 -11.66 8.99 11.66
N HIS A 263 -11.49 9.17 10.34
CA HIS A 263 -12.44 9.88 9.46
C HIS A 263 -12.86 9.01 8.27
N PRO A 264 -13.30 7.75 8.47
CA PRO A 264 -13.44 6.77 7.38
C PRO A 264 -14.38 7.21 6.26
N ARG A 265 -15.45 7.93 6.58
CA ARG A 265 -16.44 8.41 5.60
C ARG A 265 -15.89 9.54 4.74
N ALA A 266 -15.34 10.57 5.39
CA ALA A 266 -14.76 11.71 4.69
C ALA A 266 -13.50 11.30 3.91
N PHE A 267 -12.68 10.43 4.50
CA PHE A 267 -11.48 9.89 3.86
C PHE A 267 -11.81 9.06 2.61
N ALA A 268 -12.84 8.19 2.69
CA ALA A 268 -13.30 7.41 1.55
C ALA A 268 -13.80 8.30 0.40
N ALA A 269 -14.57 9.35 0.72
CA ALA A 269 -15.05 10.30 -0.29
C ALA A 269 -13.86 10.96 -1.01
N ARG A 270 -12.87 11.45 -0.24
CA ARG A 270 -11.67 12.07 -0.81
C ARG A 270 -10.83 11.08 -1.63
N LEU A 271 -10.67 9.85 -1.15
CA LEU A 271 -9.94 8.82 -1.88
C LEU A 271 -10.64 8.49 -3.22
N GLN A 272 -11.96 8.37 -3.22
CA GLN A 272 -12.73 8.14 -4.44
C GLN A 272 -12.57 9.28 -5.47
N GLU A 273 -12.53 10.55 -5.03
CA GLU A 273 -12.27 11.70 -5.90
C GLU A 273 -10.89 11.57 -6.56
N VAL A 274 -9.83 11.37 -5.76
CA VAL A 274 -8.45 11.24 -6.23
C VAL A 274 -8.29 10.09 -7.23
N LEU A 275 -8.91 8.94 -6.94
CA LEU A 275 -8.86 7.77 -7.84
C LEU A 275 -9.68 7.98 -9.13
N ALA A 276 -10.73 8.81 -9.10
CA ALA A 276 -11.55 9.12 -10.28
C ALA A 276 -10.84 10.13 -11.21
N GLU A 277 -10.19 11.15 -10.66
CA GLU A 277 -9.43 12.15 -11.43
C GLU A 277 -8.36 11.49 -12.31
N SER A 278 -7.65 10.47 -11.78
CA SER A 278 -6.64 9.73 -12.53
C SER A 278 -7.18 8.91 -13.72
N ARG A 279 -8.47 8.57 -13.73
CA ARG A 279 -9.11 7.87 -14.86
C ARG A 279 -9.35 8.80 -16.04
N ILE A 280 -9.57 10.09 -15.79
CA ILE A 280 -9.84 11.09 -16.83
C ILE A 280 -8.54 11.43 -17.57
N GLU A 281 -7.41 11.51 -16.85
CA GLU A 281 -6.09 11.80 -17.44
C GLU A 281 -5.55 10.66 -18.30
N ALA A 282 -5.93 9.40 -18.01
CA ALA A 282 -5.45 8.22 -18.73
C ALA A 282 -6.15 7.99 -20.10
N GLY A 283 -7.21 8.73 -20.43
CA GLY A 283 -8.03 8.51 -21.64
C GLY A 283 -8.76 7.15 -21.65
N PRO A 284 -9.75 6.93 -22.53
CA PRO A 284 -10.39 5.63 -22.64
C PRO A 284 -9.36 4.60 -23.13
N VAL A 285 -9.18 3.52 -22.39
CA VAL A 285 -8.50 2.30 -22.90
C VAL A 285 -9.29 1.87 -24.10
N SER A 286 -8.70 1.90 -25.31
CA SER A 286 -9.35 1.46 -26.53
C SER A 286 -9.62 -0.04 -26.40
N ASP A 287 -10.89 -0.39 -26.18
CA ASP A 287 -11.41 -1.76 -26.35
C ASP A 287 -11.45 -2.08 -27.84
N SER A 288 -10.30 -2.16 -28.48
CA SER A 288 -10.20 -2.80 -29.80
C SER A 288 -9.91 -4.28 -29.58
N PRO A 289 -10.85 -5.17 -29.90
CA PRO A 289 -10.56 -6.59 -29.90
C PRO A 289 -9.43 -6.84 -30.91
N ALA A 290 -8.39 -7.54 -30.50
CA ALA A 290 -7.33 -7.99 -31.37
C ALA A 290 -7.95 -8.80 -32.52
N GLU A 291 -7.85 -8.32 -33.76
CA GLU A 291 -8.21 -9.09 -34.96
C GLU A 291 -7.36 -10.38 -34.96
N PRO A 292 -7.96 -11.54 -35.14
CA PRO A 292 -7.20 -12.77 -35.26
C PRO A 292 -6.30 -12.71 -36.52
N ALA A 293 -5.01 -12.95 -36.32
CA ALA A 293 -4.04 -13.03 -37.39
C ALA A 293 -4.53 -13.98 -38.49
N ARG A 294 -4.73 -13.48 -39.69
CA ARG A 294 -5.02 -14.29 -40.86
C ARG A 294 -3.79 -15.11 -41.20
N ASP A 295 -3.89 -16.43 -41.08
CA ASP A 295 -2.91 -17.38 -41.59
C ASP A 295 -2.73 -17.14 -43.09
N GLN A 296 -1.61 -16.56 -43.47
CA GLN A 296 -1.15 -16.55 -44.85
C GLN A 296 -0.39 -17.86 -45.09
N HIS A 297 -1.07 -18.84 -45.69
CA HIS A 297 -0.44 -19.99 -46.29
C HIS A 297 0.47 -19.54 -47.43
N PRO A 298 1.77 -19.88 -47.43
CA PRO A 298 2.61 -19.71 -48.63
C PRO A 298 2.26 -20.78 -49.67
N GLY A 299 1.86 -20.31 -50.84
CA GLY A 299 1.53 -21.15 -51.97
C GLY A 299 2.67 -22.06 -52.40
N ALA A 300 2.28 -23.29 -52.76
CA ALA A 300 3.17 -24.28 -53.30
C ALA A 300 3.74 -23.82 -54.65
N SER A 301 5.05 -23.67 -54.74
CA SER A 301 5.81 -23.52 -55.99
C SER A 301 6.14 -24.88 -56.56
N SER A 302 5.55 -25.18 -57.71
CA SER A 302 5.84 -26.32 -58.54
C SER A 302 7.24 -26.24 -59.15
N LEU A 303 8.10 -27.25 -58.94
CA LEU A 303 9.37 -27.45 -59.61
C LEU A 303 9.12 -28.19 -60.94
N PRO A 304 9.81 -27.84 -62.02
CA PRO A 304 9.76 -28.56 -63.31
C PRO A 304 10.60 -29.84 -63.28
N GLY A 305 10.07 -30.92 -63.91
CA GLY A 305 10.73 -32.20 -63.99
C GLY A 305 11.93 -32.22 -64.92
N GLU A 306 12.99 -32.87 -64.49
CA GLU A 306 14.07 -33.33 -65.34
C GLU A 306 13.83 -34.75 -65.78
N ARG A 307 13.83 -34.94 -67.11
CA ARG A 307 13.85 -36.28 -67.80
C ARG A 307 15.26 -36.79 -67.75
N ILE A 308 15.42 -38.05 -67.42
CA ILE A 308 16.61 -38.85 -67.72
C ILE A 308 16.10 -40.07 -68.59
N GLU A 309 16.60 -40.17 -69.79
CA GLU A 309 16.67 -41.34 -70.63
C GLU A 309 18.15 -41.68 -70.88
N PRO A 310 18.42 -42.89 -71.37
CA PRO A 310 18.10 -44.27 -70.99
C PRO A 310 19.24 -44.94 -70.22
#